data_79817c5a34db8a5c47c3e7d8dbea8c83
#
_entry.id   79817c5a34db8a5c47c3e7d8dbea8c83
#
_cell.length_a   1.000
_cell.length_b   1.000
_cell.length_c   1.000
_cell.angle_alpha   90.00
_cell.angle_beta   90.00
_cell.angle_gamma   90.00
#
_symmetry.space_group_name_H-M   'P 1'
#
loop_
_entity.id
_entity.type
_entity.pdbx_description
1 polymer ?
#
loop_
_entity_poly.entity_id
_entity_poly.type
_entity_poly.pdbx_seq_one_letter_code
_entity_poly.pdbx_strand_id
1 'polypeptide(L)'
;RKESSAASDVYKRQPYDAFMLEDDGRIDEKIFNEYTSLSLRYPPRFTQVSTCEEALSQLSSMPYDLIICMPGTGDNEGFDVARTIKAQYEHIPMVILTPFSHGITKRIANEDLSSFDYIFCWLGNTDLLVSIIKLIEDKMNLEHDVSEVGVQIILLVEDGIRFYSSILPNLYKFVLKQSQEFSTEALNAHQRTLRMRGRPKIVLARTYNEAIGIYEKYKNNILGVITDVRFPRVERGEKDALAGIKLCAAIRKEDPFVPLIIQSSESENVSYAAKYDAAFIDKNSKKMDVDLRRIVSDNFGFGDFIFRNPDTLEEIARVKNLKELQNILFAVPAESFLYHISRNHVSRWLYSRAMFPIGEFLKPITWNSLQDVDAHRKIIFEAIVKYRKMKNQGVVAVFKRDRFDRYSNFARIGDGSLGGKGRGLAFIDNMVKHHPEFDEFENARVAIPKTVVLCLSL
;
A
#
# COMPACT_ATOMS: atom_id res chain seq x y z
N ARG A 1 -10.58 2.27 14.02
CA ARG A 1 -10.56 2.54 12.59
C ARG A 1 -11.73 3.44 12.26
N LYS A 2 -11.52 4.73 11.98
CA LYS A 2 -12.51 5.50 11.24
C LYS A 2 -12.58 4.86 9.86
N GLU A 3 -13.59 4.04 9.61
CA GLU A 3 -13.97 3.75 8.24
C GLU A 3 -14.33 5.09 7.67
N SER A 4 -13.66 5.51 6.61
CA SER A 4 -14.08 6.70 5.90
C SER A 4 -15.47 6.39 5.36
N SER A 5 -16.47 6.78 6.12
CA SER A 5 -17.83 6.90 5.61
C SER A 5 -17.76 8.05 4.62
N ALA A 6 -17.61 7.73 3.32
CA ALA A 6 -17.64 8.69 2.23
C ALA A 6 -16.96 10.02 2.59
N ALA A 7 -15.64 10.13 2.35
CA ALA A 7 -14.94 11.40 2.50
C ALA A 7 -15.73 12.47 1.75
N SER A 8 -16.15 13.50 2.47
CA SER A 8 -16.84 14.65 1.88
C SER A 8 -15.79 15.73 1.71
N ASP A 9 -15.41 16.02 0.49
CA ASP A 9 -14.38 17.01 0.17
C ASP A 9 -15.03 18.33 -0.23
N VAL A 10 -14.52 19.45 0.31
CA VAL A 10 -14.95 20.80 -0.04
C VAL A 10 -13.96 21.40 -1.03
N TYR A 11 -14.47 21.82 -2.18
CA TYR A 11 -13.68 22.50 -3.21
C TYR A 11 -13.95 24.00 -3.20
N LYS A 12 -12.90 24.84 -3.07
CA LYS A 12 -12.98 26.25 -3.46
C LYS A 12 -12.41 26.44 -4.85
N ARG A 13 -13.19 27.05 -5.75
CA ARG A 13 -12.89 27.12 -7.16
C ARG A 13 -13.28 28.45 -7.78
N GLN A 14 -12.40 29.04 -8.64
CA GLN A 14 -12.82 30.05 -9.59
C GLN A 14 -13.52 29.43 -10.81
N PRO A 15 -14.46 30.12 -11.48
CA PRO A 15 -15.23 29.53 -12.61
C PRO A 15 -14.37 28.97 -13.75
N TYR A 16 -13.17 29.54 -13.99
CA TYR A 16 -12.24 29.04 -15.03
C TYR A 16 -11.55 27.74 -14.63
N ASP A 17 -11.13 27.61 -13.38
CA ASP A 17 -10.51 26.38 -12.87
C ASP A 17 -11.55 25.25 -12.80
N ALA A 18 -12.82 25.64 -12.62
CA ALA A 18 -13.97 24.78 -12.72
C ALA A 18 -14.07 24.14 -14.11
N PHE A 19 -14.00 24.96 -15.14
CA PHE A 19 -14.07 24.55 -16.53
C PHE A 19 -12.92 23.60 -16.90
N MET A 20 -11.68 23.88 -16.48
CA MET A 20 -10.53 23.03 -16.78
C MET A 20 -10.59 21.63 -16.15
N LEU A 21 -11.31 21.47 -15.04
CA LEU A 21 -11.57 20.17 -14.44
C LEU A 21 -12.82 19.49 -15.04
N GLU A 22 -13.76 20.27 -15.57
CA GLU A 22 -15.01 19.80 -16.19
C GLU A 22 -14.87 19.50 -17.69
N ASP A 23 -13.86 20.07 -18.37
CA ASP A 23 -13.60 19.88 -19.81
C ASP A 23 -13.38 18.38 -20.15
N ASP A 24 -13.04 17.60 -19.17
CA ASP A 24 -12.85 16.15 -19.24
C ASP A 24 -14.07 15.32 -18.73
N GLY A 25 -15.21 15.94 -18.41
CA GLY A 25 -16.39 15.30 -17.83
C GLY A 25 -16.45 15.41 -16.30
N ARG A 26 -17.58 15.01 -15.70
CA ARG A 26 -17.82 15.17 -14.25
C ARG A 26 -16.78 14.40 -13.44
N ILE A 27 -16.07 15.13 -12.57
CA ILE A 27 -15.04 14.57 -11.69
C ILE A 27 -15.58 13.42 -10.86
N ASP A 28 -16.79 13.59 -10.32
CA ASP A 28 -17.47 12.57 -9.50
C ASP A 28 -17.60 11.24 -10.26
N GLU A 29 -17.99 11.29 -11.54
CA GLU A 29 -18.15 10.09 -12.38
C GLU A 29 -16.81 9.43 -12.67
N LYS A 30 -15.76 10.22 -12.93
CA LYS A 30 -14.42 9.68 -13.18
C LYS A 30 -13.84 9.02 -11.93
N ILE A 31 -13.95 9.68 -10.78
CA ILE A 31 -13.51 9.11 -9.51
C ILE A 31 -14.33 7.87 -9.15
N PHE A 32 -15.66 7.90 -9.35
CA PHE A 32 -16.52 6.75 -9.15
C PHE A 32 -16.08 5.56 -10.03
N ASN A 33 -15.81 5.83 -11.31
CA ASN A 33 -15.34 4.80 -12.25
C ASN A 33 -13.98 4.24 -11.83
N GLU A 34 -13.04 5.09 -11.38
CA GLU A 34 -11.73 4.64 -10.91
C GLU A 34 -11.85 3.81 -9.62
N TYR A 35 -12.69 4.23 -8.67
CA TYR A 35 -12.98 3.44 -7.46
C TYR A 35 -13.59 2.08 -7.79
N THR A 36 -14.50 2.04 -8.76
CA THR A 36 -15.11 0.78 -9.23
C THR A 36 -14.09 -0.11 -9.91
N SER A 37 -13.23 0.45 -10.78
CA SER A 37 -12.18 -0.29 -11.51
C SER A 37 -11.17 -0.91 -10.57
N LEU A 38 -10.85 -0.22 -9.48
CA LEU A 38 -9.92 -0.67 -8.44
C LEU A 38 -10.59 -1.48 -7.33
N SER A 39 -11.89 -1.78 -7.45
CA SER A 39 -12.70 -2.46 -6.42
C SER A 39 -12.61 -1.80 -5.03
N LEU A 40 -12.48 -0.48 -5.01
CA LEU A 40 -12.49 0.31 -3.79
C LEU A 40 -13.94 0.49 -3.32
N ARG A 41 -14.13 0.48 -2.00
CA ARG A 41 -15.46 0.74 -1.39
C ARG A 41 -15.57 2.23 -1.07
N TYR A 42 -16.79 2.72 -1.08
CA TYR A 42 -17.13 4.08 -0.65
C TYR A 42 -16.35 5.18 -1.41
N PRO A 43 -16.74 5.44 -2.67
CA PRO A 43 -16.20 6.59 -3.38
C PRO A 43 -16.51 7.87 -2.60
N PRO A 44 -15.56 8.84 -2.56
CA PRO A 44 -15.74 10.11 -1.86
C PRO A 44 -16.91 10.90 -2.45
N ARG A 45 -17.55 11.69 -1.62
CA ARG A 45 -18.56 12.67 -2.04
C ARG A 45 -17.91 14.04 -2.09
N PHE A 46 -18.13 14.75 -3.17
CA PHE A 46 -17.57 16.08 -3.37
C PHE A 46 -18.66 17.14 -3.17
N THR A 47 -18.33 18.17 -2.39
CA THR A 47 -19.12 19.39 -2.29
C THR A 47 -18.28 20.53 -2.83
N GLN A 48 -18.74 21.12 -3.93
CA GLN A 48 -18.06 22.25 -4.55
C GLN A 48 -18.61 23.56 -4.02
N VAL A 49 -17.70 24.47 -3.65
CA VAL A 49 -18.02 25.82 -3.21
C VAL A 49 -17.12 26.85 -3.89
N SER A 50 -17.60 28.06 -4.08
CA SER A 50 -16.90 29.10 -4.81
C SER A 50 -16.41 30.23 -3.90
N THR A 51 -16.99 30.40 -2.71
CA THR A 51 -16.64 31.47 -1.77
C THR A 51 -16.20 30.91 -0.42
N CYS A 52 -15.51 31.76 0.36
CA CYS A 52 -15.13 31.43 1.72
C CYS A 52 -16.35 31.23 2.63
N GLU A 53 -17.36 32.07 2.45
CA GLU A 53 -18.59 32.04 3.25
C GLU A 53 -19.36 30.73 3.00
N GLU A 54 -19.48 30.32 1.74
CA GLU A 54 -20.07 29.02 1.38
C GLU A 54 -19.29 27.85 1.99
N ALA A 55 -17.95 27.90 1.93
CA ALA A 55 -17.10 26.87 2.53
C ALA A 55 -17.33 26.75 4.05
N LEU A 56 -17.31 27.88 4.76
CA LEU A 56 -17.55 27.90 6.20
C LEU A 56 -18.97 27.45 6.56
N SER A 57 -19.97 27.85 5.77
CA SER A 57 -21.36 27.41 5.94
C SER A 57 -21.50 25.90 5.79
N GLN A 58 -20.87 25.30 4.76
CA GLN A 58 -20.87 23.86 4.56
C GLN A 58 -20.15 23.11 5.69
N LEU A 59 -18.97 23.58 6.08
CA LEU A 59 -18.17 22.98 7.17
C LEU A 59 -18.90 23.05 8.52
N SER A 60 -19.75 24.06 8.75
CA SER A 60 -20.56 24.15 9.96
C SER A 60 -21.79 23.21 9.94
N SER A 61 -22.28 22.85 8.78
CA SER A 61 -23.50 22.07 8.60
C SER A 61 -23.26 20.55 8.49
N MET A 62 -22.11 20.15 7.97
CA MET A 62 -21.76 18.74 7.73
C MET A 62 -20.29 18.46 8.07
N PRO A 63 -19.97 17.22 8.54
CA PRO A 63 -18.57 16.80 8.73
C PRO A 63 -17.90 16.54 7.37
N TYR A 64 -16.65 17.01 7.24
CA TYR A 64 -15.78 16.77 6.10
C TYR A 64 -14.46 16.17 6.59
N ASP A 65 -13.89 15.26 5.80
CA ASP A 65 -12.65 14.56 6.12
C ASP A 65 -11.42 15.15 5.41
N LEU A 66 -11.63 15.97 4.38
CA LEU A 66 -10.56 16.58 3.59
C LEU A 66 -11.07 17.88 2.94
N ILE A 67 -10.22 18.89 2.90
CA ILE A 67 -10.44 20.13 2.15
C ILE A 67 -9.39 20.24 1.06
N ILE A 68 -9.83 20.38 -0.20
CA ILE A 68 -8.96 20.67 -1.33
C ILE A 68 -9.21 22.11 -1.77
N CYS A 69 -8.20 22.95 -1.62
CA CYS A 69 -8.27 24.35 -2.02
C CYS A 69 -7.51 24.59 -3.33
N MET A 70 -8.17 25.24 -4.29
CA MET A 70 -7.56 25.65 -5.55
C MET A 70 -7.45 27.18 -5.59
N PRO A 71 -6.30 27.75 -5.18
CA PRO A 71 -6.09 29.19 -5.28
C PRO A 71 -6.00 29.63 -6.75
N GLY A 72 -6.73 30.67 -7.11
CA GLY A 72 -6.68 31.24 -8.46
C GLY A 72 -5.30 31.82 -8.80
N THR A 73 -5.03 31.96 -10.10
CA THR A 73 -3.72 32.40 -10.63
C THR A 73 -3.39 33.88 -10.36
N GLY A 74 -4.35 34.68 -9.89
CA GLY A 74 -4.23 36.15 -9.79
C GLY A 74 -4.21 36.76 -8.40
N ASP A 75 -4.76 36.11 -7.37
CA ASP A 75 -5.08 36.75 -6.09
C ASP A 75 -4.47 36.08 -4.88
N ASN A 76 -4.10 36.92 -3.86
CA ASN A 76 -3.68 36.45 -2.53
C ASN A 76 -4.83 35.79 -1.76
N GLU A 77 -6.06 36.07 -2.15
CA GLU A 77 -7.27 35.63 -1.46
C GLU A 77 -7.37 34.09 -1.26
N GLY A 78 -6.92 33.29 -2.22
CA GLY A 78 -7.02 31.83 -2.12
C GLY A 78 -6.25 31.21 -0.96
N PHE A 79 -5.04 31.69 -0.69
CA PHE A 79 -4.22 31.26 0.45
C PHE A 79 -4.74 31.83 1.76
N ASP A 80 -5.22 33.09 1.77
CA ASP A 80 -5.78 33.72 2.98
C ASP A 80 -7.08 33.03 3.41
N VAL A 81 -7.92 32.69 2.44
CA VAL A 81 -9.14 31.91 2.69
C VAL A 81 -8.81 30.53 3.25
N ALA A 82 -7.85 29.84 2.68
CA ALA A 82 -7.45 28.54 3.16
C ALA A 82 -6.90 28.63 4.59
N ARG A 83 -6.10 29.66 4.91
CA ARG A 83 -5.63 29.94 6.29
C ARG A 83 -6.80 30.23 7.25
N THR A 84 -7.76 31.03 6.82
CA THR A 84 -8.96 31.34 7.62
C THR A 84 -9.77 30.09 7.95
N ILE A 85 -9.99 29.24 6.96
CA ILE A 85 -10.70 27.96 7.14
C ILE A 85 -9.89 27.04 8.08
N LYS A 86 -8.58 26.90 7.85
CA LYS A 86 -7.73 26.04 8.67
C LYS A 86 -7.64 26.49 10.12
N ALA A 87 -7.66 27.79 10.39
CA ALA A 87 -7.68 28.34 11.75
C ALA A 87 -8.93 27.95 12.54
N GLN A 88 -10.08 27.75 11.86
CA GLN A 88 -11.34 27.34 12.49
C GLN A 88 -11.50 25.81 12.53
N TYR A 89 -10.94 25.09 11.54
CA TYR A 89 -11.06 23.65 11.36
C TYR A 89 -9.68 22.99 11.30
N GLU A 90 -8.86 23.21 12.32
CA GLU A 90 -7.46 22.75 12.39
C GLU A 90 -7.32 21.23 12.19
N HIS A 91 -8.30 20.47 12.68
CA HIS A 91 -8.29 19.01 12.65
C HIS A 91 -8.59 18.41 11.26
N ILE A 92 -9.15 19.19 10.32
CA ILE A 92 -9.43 18.71 8.97
C ILE A 92 -8.18 18.88 8.10
N PRO A 93 -7.66 17.79 7.49
CA PRO A 93 -6.57 17.89 6.53
C PRO A 93 -6.89 18.85 5.39
N MET A 94 -5.92 19.70 5.03
CA MET A 94 -6.09 20.67 3.95
C MET A 94 -4.98 20.51 2.93
N VAL A 95 -5.38 20.39 1.68
CA VAL A 95 -4.49 20.24 0.52
C VAL A 95 -4.68 21.40 -0.43
N ILE A 96 -3.57 21.97 -0.89
CA ILE A 96 -3.57 22.94 -1.98
C ILE A 96 -3.36 22.19 -3.29
N LEU A 97 -4.23 22.45 -4.27
CA LEU A 97 -4.08 21.95 -5.64
C LEU A 97 -3.88 23.14 -6.58
N THR A 98 -2.70 23.25 -7.18
CA THR A 98 -2.34 24.40 -8.03
C THR A 98 -2.17 23.98 -9.48
N PRO A 99 -2.53 24.80 -10.48
CA PRO A 99 -2.07 24.60 -11.84
C PRO A 99 -0.54 24.75 -11.93
N PHE A 100 0.08 24.06 -12.87
CA PHE A 100 1.52 24.20 -13.09
C PHE A 100 1.81 25.50 -13.84
N SER A 101 2.30 26.51 -13.11
CA SER A 101 2.82 27.75 -13.71
C SER A 101 4.05 28.27 -12.98
N HIS A 102 4.95 28.94 -13.72
CA HIS A 102 6.16 29.55 -13.14
C HIS A 102 5.84 30.62 -12.10
N GLY A 103 4.73 31.34 -12.24
CA GLY A 103 4.28 32.36 -11.29
C GLY A 103 3.88 31.74 -9.93
N ILE A 104 3.18 30.63 -9.96
CA ILE A 104 2.74 29.92 -8.75
C ILE A 104 3.91 29.28 -8.03
N THR A 105 4.89 28.72 -8.74
CA THR A 105 6.08 28.12 -8.10
C THR A 105 6.88 29.17 -7.30
N LYS A 106 7.06 30.37 -7.84
CA LYS A 106 7.71 31.49 -7.11
C LYS A 106 6.91 31.94 -5.92
N ARG A 107 5.60 31.94 -6.04
CA ARG A 107 4.68 32.35 -4.96
C ARG A 107 4.67 31.34 -3.81
N ILE A 108 4.54 30.05 -4.09
CA ILE A 108 4.62 28.97 -3.11
C ILE A 108 5.92 29.05 -2.30
N ALA A 109 7.04 29.42 -2.95
CA ALA A 109 8.33 29.57 -2.29
C ALA A 109 8.36 30.71 -1.24
N ASN A 110 7.48 31.71 -1.37
CA ASN A 110 7.43 32.90 -0.49
C ASN A 110 6.25 32.89 0.49
N GLU A 111 5.27 32.01 0.33
CA GLU A 111 4.08 31.92 1.16
C GLU A 111 4.30 31.11 2.44
N ASP A 112 3.55 31.41 3.49
CA ASP A 112 3.48 30.56 4.67
C ASP A 112 2.56 29.36 4.39
N LEU A 113 3.18 28.19 4.28
CA LEU A 113 2.53 26.92 3.94
C LEU A 113 2.31 26.02 5.16
N SER A 114 2.62 26.49 6.37
CA SER A 114 2.55 25.69 7.60
C SER A 114 1.13 25.21 7.94
N SER A 115 0.11 25.91 7.43
CA SER A 115 -1.30 25.53 7.61
C SER A 115 -1.77 24.41 6.70
N PHE A 116 -0.96 23.99 5.72
CA PHE A 116 -1.38 23.00 4.72
C PHE A 116 -0.64 21.69 4.92
N ASP A 117 -1.37 20.59 4.85
CA ASP A 117 -0.78 19.27 4.95
C ASP A 117 0.08 18.94 3.72
N TYR A 118 -0.45 19.22 2.52
CA TYR A 118 0.26 19.01 1.26
C TYR A 118 -0.11 20.07 0.21
N ILE A 119 0.78 20.21 -0.78
CA ILE A 119 0.55 21.00 -1.98
C ILE A 119 0.76 20.10 -3.16
N PHE A 120 -0.16 20.09 -4.11
CA PHE A 120 -0.07 19.29 -5.33
C PHE A 120 -0.14 20.17 -6.57
N CYS A 121 0.49 19.71 -7.64
CA CYS A 121 0.42 20.30 -8.94
C CYS A 121 -0.59 19.54 -9.80
N TRP A 122 -1.62 20.22 -10.31
CA TRP A 122 -2.58 19.64 -11.25
C TRP A 122 -1.91 19.44 -12.61
N LEU A 123 -1.82 18.20 -13.07
CA LEU A 123 -1.19 17.78 -14.31
C LEU A 123 -2.21 17.27 -15.35
N GLY A 124 -3.50 17.60 -15.17
CA GLY A 124 -4.59 17.15 -16.06
C GLY A 124 -5.04 15.70 -15.84
N ASN A 125 -4.68 15.08 -14.72
CA ASN A 125 -5.00 13.67 -14.45
C ASN A 125 -5.84 13.51 -13.19
N THR A 126 -7.05 12.94 -13.31
CA THR A 126 -7.94 12.65 -12.18
C THR A 126 -7.41 11.58 -11.21
N ASP A 127 -6.46 10.73 -11.65
CA ASP A 127 -5.77 9.78 -10.78
C ASP A 127 -5.05 10.49 -9.62
N LEU A 128 -4.67 11.77 -9.81
CA LEU A 128 -4.07 12.59 -8.76
C LEU A 128 -5.03 12.80 -7.59
N LEU A 129 -6.31 13.05 -7.85
CA LEU A 129 -7.31 13.25 -6.77
C LEU A 129 -7.49 11.97 -5.95
N VAL A 130 -7.57 10.82 -6.62
CA VAL A 130 -7.61 9.52 -5.94
C VAL A 130 -6.37 9.34 -5.07
N SER A 131 -5.21 9.74 -5.57
CA SER A 131 -3.93 9.64 -4.83
C SER A 131 -3.88 10.55 -3.62
N ILE A 132 -4.37 11.78 -3.74
CA ILE A 132 -4.48 12.73 -2.61
C ILE A 132 -5.37 12.14 -1.52
N ILE A 133 -6.55 11.66 -1.87
CA ILE A 133 -7.48 11.05 -0.92
C ILE A 133 -6.82 9.85 -0.24
N LYS A 134 -6.18 8.96 -1.01
CA LYS A 134 -5.50 7.78 -0.44
C LYS A 134 -4.29 8.13 0.42
N LEU A 135 -3.55 9.18 0.09
CA LEU A 135 -2.43 9.66 0.90
C LEU A 135 -2.92 10.17 2.27
N ILE A 136 -4.01 10.94 2.29
CA ILE A 136 -4.62 11.42 3.52
C ILE A 136 -5.20 10.24 4.34
N GLU A 137 -5.94 9.33 3.71
CA GLU A 137 -6.42 8.11 4.37
C GLU A 137 -5.26 7.30 4.98
N ASP A 138 -4.18 7.12 4.24
CA ASP A 138 -3.00 6.39 4.71
C ASP A 138 -2.36 7.07 5.91
N LYS A 139 -2.20 8.41 5.86
CA LYS A 139 -1.66 9.20 6.99
C LYS A 139 -2.54 9.09 8.23
N MET A 140 -3.85 9.22 8.09
CA MET A 140 -4.80 9.17 9.21
C MET A 140 -4.88 7.81 9.89
N ASN A 141 -4.72 6.72 9.13
CA ASN A 141 -4.85 5.36 9.64
C ASN A 141 -3.51 4.67 9.92
N LEU A 142 -2.36 5.33 9.64
CA LEU A 142 -1.04 4.72 9.63
C LEU A 142 -0.73 4.02 10.95
N GLU A 143 -0.85 4.73 12.06
CA GLU A 143 -0.47 4.22 13.39
C GLU A 143 -1.30 3.00 13.79
N HIS A 144 -2.61 3.09 13.61
CA HIS A 144 -3.51 1.97 13.90
C HIS A 144 -3.26 0.77 12.97
N ASP A 145 -3.14 0.99 11.67
CA ASP A 145 -2.99 -0.10 10.70
C ASP A 145 -1.62 -0.80 10.84
N VAL A 146 -0.59 -0.09 11.26
CA VAL A 146 0.73 -0.67 11.53
C VAL A 146 0.73 -1.42 12.86
N SER A 147 0.26 -0.82 13.95
CA SER A 147 0.32 -1.43 15.29
C SER A 147 -0.61 -2.63 15.45
N GLU A 148 -1.84 -2.54 14.93
CA GLU A 148 -2.87 -3.57 15.15
C GLU A 148 -2.88 -4.66 14.07
N VAL A 149 -2.42 -4.34 12.86
CA VAL A 149 -2.53 -5.26 11.71
C VAL A 149 -1.18 -5.68 11.16
N GLY A 150 -0.12 -4.91 11.39
CA GLY A 150 1.22 -5.14 10.82
C GLY A 150 1.33 -4.69 9.37
N VAL A 151 0.53 -3.70 8.95
CA VAL A 151 0.56 -3.19 7.58
C VAL A 151 1.92 -2.59 7.27
N GLN A 152 2.39 -2.81 6.06
CA GLN A 152 3.71 -2.35 5.61
C GLN A 152 3.64 -0.96 5.01
N ILE A 153 4.78 -0.26 5.00
CA ILE A 153 4.94 1.12 4.53
C ILE A 153 5.88 1.17 3.35
N ILE A 154 5.48 1.89 2.31
CA ILE A 154 6.37 2.38 1.26
C ILE A 154 6.66 3.84 1.61
N LEU A 155 7.90 4.14 1.97
CA LEU A 155 8.34 5.50 2.28
C LEU A 155 8.81 6.17 0.99
N LEU A 156 8.10 7.21 0.56
CA LEU A 156 8.50 8.07 -0.55
C LEU A 156 9.09 9.37 -0.02
N VAL A 157 10.33 9.67 -0.38
CA VAL A 157 11.03 10.90 0.04
C VAL A 157 11.27 11.79 -1.17
N GLU A 158 10.52 12.88 -1.23
CA GLU A 158 10.54 13.80 -2.37
C GLU A 158 10.00 15.17 -1.94
N ASP A 159 10.76 16.24 -2.12
CA ASP A 159 10.34 17.60 -1.81
C ASP A 159 9.78 18.38 -3.01
N GLY A 160 10.04 17.89 -4.21
CA GLY A 160 9.60 18.51 -5.47
C GLY A 160 8.12 18.29 -5.75
N ILE A 161 7.29 19.32 -5.57
CA ILE A 161 5.83 19.27 -5.75
C ILE A 161 5.44 18.60 -7.07
N ARG A 162 6.09 18.99 -8.16
CA ARG A 162 5.83 18.42 -9.49
C ARG A 162 6.13 16.91 -9.53
N PHE A 163 7.24 16.50 -8.91
CA PHE A 163 7.68 15.11 -8.97
C PHE A 163 6.76 14.20 -8.16
N TYR A 164 6.48 14.53 -6.89
CA TYR A 164 5.58 13.67 -6.13
C TYR A 164 4.14 13.72 -6.65
N SER A 165 3.67 14.83 -7.25
CA SER A 165 2.37 14.90 -7.93
C SER A 165 2.28 13.98 -9.15
N SER A 166 3.41 13.69 -9.80
CA SER A 166 3.48 12.74 -10.91
C SER A 166 3.65 11.28 -10.47
N ILE A 167 4.47 11.05 -9.45
CA ILE A 167 4.82 9.69 -8.99
C ILE A 167 3.67 9.04 -8.22
N LEU A 168 3.02 9.78 -7.32
CA LEU A 168 1.99 9.23 -6.42
C LEU A 168 0.82 8.58 -7.16
N PRO A 169 0.24 9.15 -8.24
CA PRO A 169 -0.81 8.50 -9.01
C PRO A 169 -0.40 7.13 -9.56
N ASN A 170 0.79 7.06 -10.11
CA ASN A 170 1.33 5.81 -10.66
C ASN A 170 1.61 4.76 -9.60
N LEU A 171 2.17 5.20 -8.45
CA LEU A 171 2.49 4.32 -7.32
C LEU A 171 1.21 3.79 -6.65
N TYR A 172 0.21 4.66 -6.40
CA TYR A 172 -1.08 4.23 -5.85
C TYR A 172 -1.82 3.29 -6.79
N LYS A 173 -1.89 3.63 -8.07
CA LYS A 173 -2.55 2.78 -9.07
C LYS A 173 -1.89 1.40 -9.16
N PHE A 174 -0.56 1.35 -9.10
CA PHE A 174 0.19 0.09 -9.06
C PHE A 174 -0.14 -0.73 -7.79
N VAL A 175 0.02 -0.14 -6.60
CA VAL A 175 -0.21 -0.83 -5.31
C VAL A 175 -1.65 -1.31 -5.18
N LEU A 176 -2.63 -0.49 -5.59
CA LEU A 176 -4.05 -0.85 -5.53
C LEU A 176 -4.38 -1.99 -6.49
N LYS A 177 -3.87 -1.98 -7.73
CA LYS A 177 -4.05 -3.08 -8.69
C LYS A 177 -3.42 -4.37 -8.20
N GLN A 178 -2.19 -4.32 -7.69
CA GLN A 178 -1.54 -5.50 -7.12
C GLN A 178 -2.32 -6.08 -5.95
N SER A 179 -2.82 -5.22 -5.06
CA SER A 179 -3.65 -5.66 -3.94
C SER A 179 -4.99 -6.27 -4.41
N GLN A 180 -5.58 -5.74 -5.47
CA GLN A 180 -6.77 -6.30 -6.11
C GLN A 180 -6.49 -7.70 -6.69
N GLU A 181 -5.39 -7.85 -7.42
CA GLU A 181 -4.96 -9.15 -7.96
C GLU A 181 -4.75 -10.18 -6.85
N PHE A 182 -4.01 -9.83 -5.80
CA PHE A 182 -3.80 -10.72 -4.64
C PHE A 182 -5.11 -11.01 -3.88
N SER A 183 -6.07 -10.10 -3.89
CA SER A 183 -7.38 -10.32 -3.29
C SER A 183 -8.20 -11.40 -4.00
N THR A 184 -7.90 -11.68 -5.27
CA THR A 184 -8.58 -12.76 -6.02
C THR A 184 -8.27 -14.15 -5.48
N GLU A 185 -7.16 -14.32 -4.75
CA GLU A 185 -6.80 -15.56 -4.06
C GLU A 185 -7.57 -15.76 -2.74
N ALA A 186 -8.36 -14.78 -2.32
CA ALA A 186 -9.14 -14.87 -1.08
C ALA A 186 -10.28 -15.89 -1.24
N LEU A 187 -10.54 -16.62 -0.17
CA LEU A 187 -11.53 -17.70 -0.15
C LEU A 187 -12.98 -17.20 -0.20
N ASN A 188 -13.21 -15.96 0.26
CA ASN A 188 -14.52 -15.32 0.27
C ASN A 188 -14.42 -13.78 0.21
N ALA A 189 -15.57 -13.11 0.12
CA ALA A 189 -15.65 -11.64 0.01
C ALA A 189 -15.08 -10.93 1.26
N HIS A 190 -15.23 -11.48 2.45
CA HIS A 190 -14.69 -10.91 3.68
C HIS A 190 -13.15 -10.90 3.67
N GLN A 191 -12.53 -12.04 3.37
CA GLN A 191 -11.06 -12.13 3.24
C GLN A 191 -10.54 -11.24 2.12
N ARG A 192 -11.28 -11.09 1.02
CA ARG A 192 -10.93 -10.15 -0.05
C ARG A 192 -10.87 -8.72 0.47
N THR A 193 -11.87 -8.30 1.24
CA THR A 193 -11.88 -6.97 1.86
C THR A 193 -10.70 -6.77 2.81
N LEU A 194 -10.39 -7.75 3.66
CA LEU A 194 -9.26 -7.67 4.58
C LEU A 194 -7.92 -7.54 3.83
N ARG A 195 -7.72 -8.26 2.74
CA ARG A 195 -6.51 -8.13 1.90
C ARG A 195 -6.39 -6.76 1.26
N MET A 196 -7.49 -6.21 0.72
CA MET A 196 -7.49 -4.86 0.16
C MET A 196 -7.16 -3.79 1.21
N ARG A 197 -7.63 -3.96 2.46
CA ARG A 197 -7.30 -3.07 3.59
C ARG A 197 -5.87 -3.23 4.07
N GLY A 198 -5.30 -4.44 3.97
CA GLY A 198 -3.92 -4.76 4.33
C GLY A 198 -2.88 -4.36 3.28
N ARG A 199 -3.24 -3.59 2.25
CA ARG A 199 -2.28 -3.08 1.27
C ARG A 199 -1.20 -2.22 1.92
N PRO A 200 0.02 -2.21 1.40
CA PRO A 200 1.03 -1.27 1.88
C PRO A 200 0.54 0.17 1.82
N LYS A 201 0.87 0.93 2.86
CA LYS A 201 0.59 2.37 2.95
C LYS A 201 1.71 3.15 2.29
N ILE A 202 1.37 4.23 1.59
CA ILE A 202 2.36 5.14 1.04
C ILE A 202 2.46 6.34 1.97
N VAL A 203 3.68 6.63 2.44
CA VAL A 203 3.95 7.77 3.30
C VAL A 203 4.93 8.67 2.59
N LEU A 204 4.53 9.92 2.37
CA LEU A 204 5.36 10.95 1.74
C LEU A 204 6.09 11.76 2.82
N ALA A 205 7.41 11.80 2.74
CA ALA A 205 8.28 12.69 3.51
C ALA A 205 8.92 13.73 2.58
N ARG A 206 9.03 14.97 3.04
CA ARG A 206 9.58 16.08 2.25
C ARG A 206 10.94 16.53 2.75
N THR A 207 11.35 16.08 3.92
CA THR A 207 12.63 16.43 4.55
C THR A 207 13.35 15.20 5.09
N TYR A 208 14.66 15.34 5.31
CA TYR A 208 15.47 14.28 5.90
C TYR A 208 14.99 13.88 7.29
N ASN A 209 14.72 14.87 8.15
CA ASN A 209 14.31 14.62 9.53
C ASN A 209 12.93 13.92 9.59
N GLU A 210 12.02 14.29 8.70
CA GLU A 210 10.73 13.61 8.56
C GLU A 210 10.94 12.15 8.10
N ALA A 211 11.74 11.94 7.05
CA ALA A 211 12.01 10.61 6.50
C ALA A 211 12.67 9.67 7.51
N ILE A 212 13.71 10.13 8.21
CA ILE A 212 14.41 9.32 9.20
C ILE A 212 13.53 9.04 10.43
N GLY A 213 12.74 10.03 10.88
CA GLY A 213 11.79 9.85 11.99
C GLY A 213 10.71 8.81 11.68
N ILE A 214 10.16 8.81 10.44
CA ILE A 214 9.22 7.79 9.99
C ILE A 214 9.91 6.42 9.95
N TYR A 215 11.13 6.35 9.41
CA TYR A 215 11.89 5.12 9.36
C TYR A 215 12.15 4.55 10.76
N GLU A 216 12.66 5.35 11.68
CA GLU A 216 12.95 4.93 13.06
C GLU A 216 11.69 4.44 13.79
N LYS A 217 10.58 5.16 13.64
CA LYS A 217 9.30 4.79 14.26
C LYS A 217 8.74 3.47 13.73
N TYR A 218 8.88 3.22 12.43
CA TYR A 218 8.24 2.10 11.74
C TYR A 218 9.20 1.12 11.07
N LYS A 219 10.46 1.07 11.47
CA LYS A 219 11.52 0.28 10.81
C LYS A 219 11.19 -1.19 10.57
N ASN A 220 10.41 -1.82 11.46
CA ASN A 220 9.97 -3.19 11.30
C ASN A 220 8.90 -3.39 10.21
N ASN A 221 8.24 -2.33 9.81
CA ASN A 221 7.14 -2.33 8.85
C ASN A 221 7.49 -1.60 7.54
N ILE A 222 8.73 -1.25 7.30
CA ILE A 222 9.16 -0.65 6.03
C ILE A 222 9.29 -1.74 4.97
N LEU A 223 8.43 -1.71 3.95
CA LEU A 223 8.48 -2.58 2.79
C LEU A 223 9.61 -2.15 1.83
N GLY A 224 9.80 -0.85 1.70
CA GLY A 224 10.87 -0.26 0.91
C GLY A 224 10.84 1.27 0.94
N VAL A 225 11.93 1.88 0.49
CA VAL A 225 12.13 3.33 0.48
C VAL A 225 12.44 3.78 -0.95
N ILE A 226 11.72 4.80 -1.41
CA ILE A 226 11.99 5.51 -2.66
C ILE A 226 12.44 6.91 -2.27
N THR A 227 13.65 7.31 -2.63
CA THR A 227 14.19 8.60 -2.21
C THR A 227 14.78 9.39 -3.38
N ASP A 228 14.49 10.69 -3.41
CA ASP A 228 15.31 11.64 -4.18
C ASP A 228 16.71 11.74 -3.56
N VAL A 229 17.64 12.31 -4.28
CA VAL A 229 19.02 12.56 -3.81
C VAL A 229 19.12 13.88 -3.08
N ARG A 230 18.44 14.92 -3.60
CA ARG A 230 18.63 16.32 -3.17
C ARG A 230 17.34 16.92 -2.60
N PHE A 231 17.26 17.02 -1.28
CA PHE A 231 16.14 17.65 -0.58
C PHE A 231 16.60 18.27 0.75
N PRO A 232 15.78 19.14 1.40
CA PRO A 232 16.19 19.82 2.63
C PRO A 232 16.22 18.86 3.83
N ARG A 233 17.03 19.22 4.84
CA ARG A 233 17.07 18.46 6.11
C ARG A 233 15.86 18.75 7.01
N VAL A 234 15.43 19.99 7.01
CA VAL A 234 14.28 20.52 7.79
C VAL A 234 13.38 21.32 6.86
N GLU A 235 12.14 21.49 7.23
CA GLU A 235 11.19 22.30 6.46
C GLU A 235 11.77 23.73 6.26
N ARG A 236 11.68 24.25 5.03
CA ARG A 236 12.27 25.54 4.60
C ARG A 236 13.79 25.65 4.76
N GLY A 237 14.49 24.57 5.04
CA GLY A 237 15.94 24.53 5.05
C GLY A 237 16.54 24.55 3.64
N GLU A 238 17.85 24.81 3.55
CA GLU A 238 18.59 24.63 2.31
C GLU A 238 18.62 23.17 1.89
N LYS A 239 18.60 22.92 0.60
CA LYS A 239 18.67 21.56 0.05
C LYS A 239 20.08 20.99 0.24
N ASP A 240 20.15 19.89 0.96
CA ASP A 240 21.38 19.08 1.06
C ASP A 240 21.52 18.23 -0.20
N ALA A 241 22.62 18.42 -0.94
CA ALA A 241 22.87 17.76 -2.22
C ALA A 241 22.92 16.22 -2.13
N LEU A 242 23.15 15.68 -0.93
CA LEU A 242 23.31 14.25 -0.68
C LEU A 242 22.39 13.73 0.43
N ALA A 243 21.28 14.41 0.69
CA ALA A 243 20.35 14.02 1.76
C ALA A 243 19.84 12.59 1.59
N GLY A 244 19.42 12.20 0.39
CA GLY A 244 18.96 10.85 0.09
C GLY A 244 20.04 9.80 0.22
N ILE A 245 21.27 10.13 -0.15
CA ILE A 245 22.41 9.23 0.02
C ILE A 245 22.75 9.02 1.49
N LYS A 246 22.68 10.08 2.31
CA LYS A 246 22.85 9.98 3.76
C LYS A 246 21.75 9.16 4.41
N LEU A 247 20.50 9.30 3.92
CA LEU A 247 19.36 8.48 4.35
C LEU A 247 19.60 6.99 4.02
N CYS A 248 20.00 6.68 2.78
CA CYS A 248 20.32 5.32 2.38
C CYS A 248 21.44 4.72 3.25
N ALA A 249 22.49 5.50 3.54
CA ALA A 249 23.59 5.07 4.40
C ALA A 249 23.12 4.77 5.83
N ALA A 250 22.27 5.62 6.40
CA ALA A 250 21.70 5.42 7.73
C ALA A 250 20.83 4.14 7.79
N ILE A 251 19.96 3.95 6.81
CA ILE A 251 19.09 2.76 6.72
C ILE A 251 19.94 1.49 6.55
N ARG A 252 20.93 1.48 5.66
CA ARG A 252 21.79 0.30 5.41
C ARG A 252 22.60 -0.13 6.63
N LYS A 253 22.93 0.81 7.50
CA LYS A 253 23.63 0.52 8.74
C LYS A 253 22.77 -0.29 9.72
N GLU A 254 21.45 -0.05 9.72
CA GLU A 254 20.51 -0.75 10.60
C GLU A 254 19.92 -2.01 9.97
N ASP A 255 19.46 -1.91 8.72
CA ASP A 255 18.92 -3.04 7.96
C ASP A 255 19.60 -3.13 6.58
N PRO A 256 20.52 -4.12 6.41
CA PRO A 256 21.23 -4.30 5.15
C PRO A 256 20.34 -4.73 3.98
N PHE A 257 19.11 -5.15 4.24
CA PHE A 257 18.24 -5.77 3.23
C PHE A 257 16.96 -5.00 2.89
N VAL A 258 16.67 -3.89 3.55
CA VAL A 258 15.54 -3.03 3.14
C VAL A 258 15.73 -2.58 1.69
N PRO A 259 14.75 -2.77 0.80
CA PRO A 259 14.85 -2.28 -0.56
C PRO A 259 14.94 -0.77 -0.60
N LEU A 260 15.94 -0.26 -1.29
CA LEU A 260 16.15 1.14 -1.54
C LEU A 260 16.05 1.41 -3.04
N ILE A 261 15.35 2.46 -3.40
CA ILE A 261 15.26 2.99 -4.76
C ILE A 261 15.69 4.45 -4.72
N ILE A 262 16.75 4.77 -5.43
CA ILE A 262 17.25 6.14 -5.57
C ILE A 262 16.69 6.69 -6.89
N GLN A 263 16.05 7.84 -6.84
CA GLN A 263 15.57 8.55 -8.01
C GLN A 263 16.35 9.86 -8.18
N SER A 264 16.81 10.16 -9.39
CA SER A 264 17.55 11.39 -9.66
C SER A 264 17.42 11.83 -11.12
N SER A 265 17.55 13.14 -11.35
CA SER A 265 17.74 13.72 -12.69
C SER A 265 19.19 13.70 -13.14
N GLU A 266 20.12 13.38 -12.26
CA GLU A 266 21.56 13.34 -12.52
C GLU A 266 22.01 11.88 -12.65
N SER A 267 22.45 11.48 -13.84
CA SER A 267 22.86 10.09 -14.13
C SER A 267 24.08 9.62 -13.33
N GLU A 268 24.91 10.54 -12.85
CA GLU A 268 26.10 10.26 -12.04
C GLU A 268 25.73 9.59 -10.70
N ASN A 269 24.53 9.85 -10.20
CA ASN A 269 24.02 9.28 -8.96
C ASN A 269 23.74 7.76 -9.02
N VAL A 270 23.81 7.16 -10.21
CA VAL A 270 23.80 5.68 -10.38
C VAL A 270 24.92 5.01 -9.58
N SER A 271 26.08 5.65 -9.41
CA SER A 271 27.19 5.12 -8.62
C SER A 271 26.85 4.94 -7.15
N TYR A 272 26.02 5.82 -6.59
CA TYR A 272 25.52 5.67 -5.22
C TYR A 272 24.52 4.54 -5.10
N ALA A 273 23.68 4.31 -6.11
CA ALA A 273 22.75 3.18 -6.10
C ALA A 273 23.51 1.86 -6.01
N ALA A 274 24.57 1.68 -6.82
CA ALA A 274 25.43 0.51 -6.75
C ALA A 274 26.12 0.36 -5.38
N LYS A 275 26.62 1.48 -4.79
CA LYS A 275 27.29 1.48 -3.48
C LYS A 275 26.40 1.00 -2.34
N TYR A 276 25.11 1.33 -2.37
CA TYR A 276 24.15 1.01 -1.31
C TYR A 276 23.21 -0.14 -1.66
N ASP A 277 23.51 -0.93 -2.69
CA ASP A 277 22.64 -2.01 -3.19
C ASP A 277 21.18 -1.51 -3.35
N ALA A 278 21.07 -0.38 -4.05
CA ALA A 278 19.79 0.27 -4.33
C ALA A 278 19.49 0.21 -5.83
N ALA A 279 18.21 0.15 -6.18
CA ALA A 279 17.79 0.35 -7.56
C ALA A 279 17.84 1.85 -7.92
N PHE A 280 17.98 2.16 -9.21
CA PHE A 280 18.05 3.52 -9.70
C PHE A 280 16.91 3.83 -10.69
N ILE A 281 16.31 5.01 -10.55
CA ILE A 281 15.32 5.55 -11.49
C ILE A 281 15.79 6.91 -11.99
N ASP A 282 15.92 7.04 -13.30
CA ASP A 282 16.17 8.33 -13.95
C ASP A 282 14.86 9.13 -14.07
N LYS A 283 14.78 10.27 -13.36
CA LYS A 283 13.63 11.20 -13.41
C LYS A 283 13.38 11.82 -14.78
N ASN A 284 14.39 11.86 -15.65
CA ASN A 284 14.30 12.40 -17.00
C ASN A 284 13.88 11.33 -18.03
N SER A 285 13.79 10.07 -17.63
CA SER A 285 13.40 8.98 -18.53
C SER A 285 11.95 9.16 -19.00
N LYS A 286 11.73 9.08 -20.32
CA LYS A 286 10.38 9.02 -20.89
C LYS A 286 9.59 7.78 -20.47
N LYS A 287 10.28 6.79 -19.93
CA LYS A 287 9.70 5.53 -19.44
C LYS A 287 9.68 5.46 -17.92
N MET A 288 9.84 6.59 -17.22
CA MET A 288 9.93 6.64 -15.75
C MET A 288 8.79 5.86 -15.07
N ASP A 289 7.56 6.00 -15.54
CA ASP A 289 6.39 5.31 -14.96
C ASP A 289 6.45 3.78 -15.14
N VAL A 290 6.99 3.32 -16.26
CA VAL A 290 7.18 1.89 -16.54
C VAL A 290 8.30 1.33 -15.68
N ASP A 291 9.41 2.07 -15.61
CA ASP A 291 10.57 1.69 -14.78
C ASP A 291 10.22 1.68 -13.29
N LEU A 292 9.47 2.68 -12.82
CA LEU A 292 8.99 2.73 -11.44
C LEU A 292 8.18 1.46 -11.09
N ARG A 293 7.20 1.11 -11.92
CA ARG A 293 6.35 -0.08 -11.68
C ARG A 293 7.17 -1.36 -11.68
N ARG A 294 8.07 -1.51 -12.64
CA ARG A 294 8.94 -2.69 -12.74
C ARG A 294 9.86 -2.79 -11.52
N ILE A 295 10.56 -1.71 -11.19
CA ILE A 295 11.53 -1.69 -10.10
C ILE A 295 10.84 -1.88 -8.74
N VAL A 296 9.69 -1.25 -8.51
CA VAL A 296 8.90 -1.45 -7.29
C VAL A 296 8.37 -2.88 -7.22
N SER A 297 7.88 -3.45 -8.34
CA SER A 297 7.45 -4.85 -8.39
C SER A 297 8.56 -5.80 -7.98
N ASP A 298 9.74 -5.64 -8.60
CA ASP A 298 10.86 -6.56 -8.42
C ASP A 298 11.49 -6.46 -7.02
N ASN A 299 11.58 -5.24 -6.46
CA ASN A 299 12.29 -5.00 -5.20
C ASN A 299 11.39 -5.08 -3.96
N PHE A 300 10.11 -4.68 -4.06
CA PHE A 300 9.22 -4.64 -2.89
C PHE A 300 8.37 -5.90 -2.73
N GLY A 301 8.67 -6.94 -3.51
CA GLY A 301 8.04 -8.26 -3.37
C GLY A 301 6.63 -8.36 -3.96
N PHE A 302 6.25 -7.45 -4.87
CA PHE A 302 5.04 -7.59 -5.67
C PHE A 302 5.25 -8.60 -6.81
N GLY A 303 4.18 -9.01 -7.48
CA GLY A 303 4.28 -9.99 -8.56
C GLY A 303 4.60 -11.42 -8.07
N ASP A 304 5.06 -12.26 -8.97
CA ASP A 304 5.46 -13.64 -8.66
C ASP A 304 6.76 -13.67 -7.87
N PHE A 305 6.93 -14.66 -6.99
CA PHE A 305 8.22 -14.87 -6.34
C PHE A 305 9.13 -15.68 -7.27
N ILE A 306 10.33 -15.16 -7.53
CA ILE A 306 11.29 -15.76 -8.43
C ILE A 306 12.52 -16.22 -7.64
N PHE A 307 12.75 -17.52 -7.61
CA PHE A 307 14.03 -18.05 -7.14
C PHE A 307 15.09 -17.83 -8.20
N ARG A 308 16.20 -17.23 -7.82
CA ARG A 308 17.30 -16.87 -8.71
C ARG A 308 18.60 -17.56 -8.28
N ASN A 309 19.44 -17.81 -9.24
CA ASN A 309 20.84 -18.16 -8.96
C ASN A 309 21.51 -16.95 -8.29
N PRO A 310 22.21 -17.11 -7.14
CA PRO A 310 22.84 -15.99 -6.42
C PRO A 310 23.95 -15.31 -7.22
N ASP A 311 24.65 -16.03 -8.11
CA ASP A 311 25.81 -15.52 -8.83
C ASP A 311 25.42 -14.91 -10.19
N THR A 312 24.52 -15.57 -10.94
CA THR A 312 24.12 -15.14 -12.30
C THR A 312 22.83 -14.32 -12.32
N LEU A 313 22.05 -14.35 -11.22
CA LEU A 313 20.71 -13.80 -11.09
C LEU A 313 19.66 -14.36 -12.07
N GLU A 314 20.00 -15.44 -12.78
CA GLU A 314 19.08 -16.16 -13.66
C GLU A 314 17.94 -16.78 -12.88
N GLU A 315 16.76 -16.83 -13.51
CA GLU A 315 15.57 -17.44 -12.95
C GLU A 315 15.73 -18.97 -12.89
N ILE A 316 15.58 -19.53 -11.69
CA ILE A 316 15.59 -20.99 -11.46
C ILE A 316 14.15 -21.52 -11.40
N ALA A 317 13.28 -20.79 -10.68
CA ALA A 317 11.90 -21.18 -10.49
C ALA A 317 11.04 -19.97 -10.16
N ARG A 318 9.74 -20.07 -10.48
CA ARG A 318 8.76 -19.02 -10.26
C ARG A 318 7.54 -19.60 -9.55
N VAL A 319 7.04 -18.88 -8.54
CA VAL A 319 5.84 -19.25 -7.80
C VAL A 319 4.90 -18.04 -7.65
N LYS A 320 3.61 -18.30 -7.80
CA LYS A 320 2.56 -17.27 -7.78
C LYS A 320 1.86 -17.16 -6.43
N ASN A 321 1.81 -18.26 -5.68
CA ASN A 321 1.03 -18.36 -4.44
C ASN A 321 1.70 -19.29 -3.42
N LEU A 322 1.17 -19.30 -2.18
CA LEU A 322 1.71 -20.14 -1.11
C LEU A 322 1.69 -21.65 -1.40
N LYS A 323 0.73 -22.13 -2.18
CA LYS A 323 0.64 -23.56 -2.53
C LYS A 323 1.81 -23.96 -3.43
N GLU A 324 2.12 -23.12 -4.41
CA GLU A 324 3.26 -23.35 -5.31
C GLU A 324 4.58 -23.21 -4.55
N LEU A 325 4.71 -22.18 -3.67
CA LEU A 325 5.88 -22.04 -2.81
C LEU A 325 6.10 -23.29 -1.94
N GLN A 326 5.05 -23.79 -1.29
CA GLN A 326 5.11 -25.00 -0.48
C GLN A 326 5.60 -26.22 -1.28
N ASN A 327 5.17 -26.36 -2.53
CA ASN A 327 5.50 -27.52 -3.37
C ASN A 327 6.96 -27.50 -3.85
N ILE A 328 7.54 -26.31 -4.05
CA ILE A 328 8.87 -26.18 -4.65
C ILE A 328 10.00 -26.10 -3.63
N LEU A 329 9.71 -25.86 -2.35
CA LEU A 329 10.72 -25.58 -1.31
C LEU A 329 11.87 -26.59 -1.28
N PHE A 330 11.56 -27.88 -1.46
CA PHE A 330 12.57 -28.96 -1.43
C PHE A 330 13.24 -29.23 -2.79
N ALA A 331 12.72 -28.65 -3.88
CA ALA A 331 13.27 -28.83 -5.22
C ALA A 331 14.23 -27.71 -5.64
N VAL A 332 14.15 -26.53 -4.99
CA VAL A 332 15.04 -25.40 -5.28
C VAL A 332 16.46 -25.69 -4.78
N PRO A 333 17.53 -25.34 -5.55
CA PRO A 333 18.91 -25.47 -5.09
C PRO A 333 19.15 -24.74 -3.74
N ALA A 334 20.04 -25.30 -2.91
CA ALA A 334 20.31 -24.81 -1.56
C ALA A 334 20.79 -23.36 -1.54
N GLU A 335 21.69 -23.03 -2.46
CA GLU A 335 22.28 -21.69 -2.59
C GLU A 335 21.21 -20.65 -2.92
N SER A 336 20.31 -20.95 -3.86
CA SER A 336 19.19 -20.06 -4.21
C SER A 336 18.22 -19.90 -3.05
N PHE A 337 17.86 -20.99 -2.38
CA PHE A 337 16.99 -20.94 -1.22
C PHE A 337 17.58 -20.04 -0.12
N LEU A 338 18.84 -20.26 0.29
CA LEU A 338 19.52 -19.46 1.30
C LEU A 338 19.66 -17.99 0.89
N TYR A 339 20.02 -17.74 -0.38
CA TYR A 339 20.11 -16.38 -0.93
C TYR A 339 18.83 -15.59 -0.68
N HIS A 340 17.66 -16.19 -0.92
CA HIS A 340 16.40 -15.50 -0.79
C HIS A 340 15.91 -15.36 0.66
N ILE A 341 16.06 -16.40 1.48
CA ILE A 341 15.58 -16.33 2.87
C ILE A 341 16.45 -15.43 3.75
N SER A 342 17.78 -15.47 3.58
CA SER A 342 18.71 -14.62 4.36
C SER A 342 18.55 -13.12 4.10
N ARG A 343 17.99 -12.76 2.95
CA ARG A 343 17.72 -11.36 2.55
C ARG A 343 16.27 -10.92 2.75
N ASN A 344 15.48 -11.67 3.49
CA ASN A 344 14.06 -11.40 3.75
C ASN A 344 13.18 -11.30 2.48
N HIS A 345 13.60 -11.87 1.35
CA HIS A 345 12.82 -11.80 0.11
C HIS A 345 11.48 -12.53 0.24
N VAL A 346 11.45 -13.68 0.91
CA VAL A 346 10.21 -14.44 1.15
C VAL A 346 9.27 -13.69 2.07
N SER A 347 9.77 -13.16 3.21
CA SER A 347 8.96 -12.37 4.15
C SER A 347 8.35 -11.14 3.47
N ARG A 348 9.15 -10.43 2.65
CA ARG A 348 8.71 -9.25 1.90
C ARG A 348 7.61 -9.59 0.90
N TRP A 349 7.76 -10.69 0.16
CA TRP A 349 6.75 -11.19 -0.76
C TRP A 349 5.44 -11.56 -0.06
N LEU A 350 5.51 -12.08 1.16
CA LEU A 350 4.34 -12.35 2.00
C LEU A 350 3.69 -11.06 2.52
N TYR A 351 4.49 -10.09 2.93
CA TYR A 351 4.01 -8.78 3.40
C TYR A 351 3.27 -8.00 2.31
N SER A 352 3.79 -7.99 1.07
CA SER A 352 3.12 -7.31 -0.05
C SER A 352 1.73 -7.87 -0.33
N ARG A 353 1.46 -9.12 0.08
CA ARG A 353 0.19 -9.85 -0.05
C ARG A 353 -0.69 -9.81 1.20
N ALA A 354 -0.37 -8.97 2.17
CA ALA A 354 -1.06 -8.90 3.46
C ALA A 354 -1.10 -10.25 4.20
N MET A 355 -0.04 -11.05 4.08
CA MET A 355 0.13 -12.31 4.82
C MET A 355 1.03 -12.08 6.04
N PHE A 356 0.67 -11.11 6.88
CA PHE A 356 1.50 -10.61 7.98
C PHE A 356 1.95 -11.68 8.97
N PRO A 357 1.06 -12.55 9.52
CA PRO A 357 1.48 -13.50 10.55
C PRO A 357 2.61 -14.45 10.10
N ILE A 358 2.56 -14.92 8.87
CA ILE A 358 3.63 -15.78 8.34
C ILE A 358 4.86 -14.96 7.93
N GLY A 359 4.68 -13.74 7.41
CA GLY A 359 5.78 -12.84 7.10
C GLY A 359 6.57 -12.45 8.34
N GLU A 360 5.90 -12.12 9.43
CA GLU A 360 6.51 -11.80 10.74
C GLU A 360 7.23 -13.00 11.34
N PHE A 361 6.62 -14.17 11.29
CA PHE A 361 7.26 -15.40 11.77
C PHE A 361 8.58 -15.69 11.06
N LEU A 362 8.65 -15.46 9.75
CA LEU A 362 9.85 -15.77 8.95
C LEU A 362 10.92 -14.68 9.01
N LYS A 363 10.56 -13.41 9.24
CA LYS A 363 11.50 -12.27 9.22
C LYS A 363 12.59 -12.33 10.30
N PRO A 364 12.29 -12.64 11.57
CA PRO A 364 13.28 -12.61 12.65
C PRO A 364 14.22 -13.83 12.68
N ILE A 365 14.01 -14.84 11.85
CA ILE A 365 14.81 -16.07 11.86
C ILE A 365 16.13 -15.82 11.17
N THR A 366 17.25 -16.12 11.86
CA THR A 366 18.58 -16.04 11.28
C THR A 366 18.87 -17.29 10.45
N TRP A 367 19.05 -17.11 9.16
CA TRP A 367 19.25 -18.18 8.18
C TRP A 367 20.73 -18.23 7.72
N ASN A 368 21.63 -18.72 8.56
CA ASN A 368 23.06 -18.48 8.34
C ASN A 368 23.89 -19.69 7.92
N SER A 369 23.31 -20.89 7.81
CA SER A 369 24.10 -22.08 7.59
C SER A 369 23.59 -22.98 6.46
N LEU A 370 24.48 -23.29 5.51
CA LEU A 370 24.22 -24.32 4.48
C LEU A 370 24.02 -25.72 5.08
N GLN A 371 24.53 -25.97 6.29
CA GLN A 371 24.43 -27.28 6.95
C GLN A 371 23.01 -27.61 7.40
N ASP A 372 22.17 -26.58 7.61
CA ASP A 372 20.81 -26.71 8.13
C ASP A 372 19.72 -26.40 7.09
N VAL A 373 20.02 -26.41 5.79
CA VAL A 373 19.08 -26.00 4.73
C VAL A 373 17.78 -26.78 4.80
N ASP A 374 17.83 -28.09 5.00
CA ASP A 374 16.63 -28.92 5.04
C ASP A 374 15.82 -28.70 6.31
N ALA A 375 16.45 -28.38 7.44
CA ALA A 375 15.77 -27.91 8.64
C ALA A 375 15.06 -26.58 8.41
N HIS A 376 15.70 -25.63 7.74
CA HIS A 376 15.09 -24.35 7.35
C HIS A 376 13.91 -24.53 6.40
N ARG A 377 14.05 -25.39 5.38
CA ARG A 377 12.94 -25.74 4.48
C ARG A 377 11.76 -26.32 5.24
N LYS A 378 12.01 -27.20 6.20
CA LYS A 378 10.98 -27.82 7.02
C LYS A 378 10.25 -26.78 7.87
N ILE A 379 10.96 -25.85 8.51
CA ILE A 379 10.38 -24.75 9.28
C ILE A 379 9.44 -23.91 8.40
N ILE A 380 9.89 -23.49 7.22
CA ILE A 380 9.07 -22.70 6.29
C ILE A 380 7.87 -23.51 5.80
N PHE A 381 8.08 -24.78 5.45
CA PHE A 381 7.01 -25.68 5.03
C PHE A 381 5.92 -25.82 6.10
N GLU A 382 6.32 -26.08 7.34
CA GLU A 382 5.40 -26.22 8.46
C GLU A 382 4.65 -24.91 8.76
N ALA A 383 5.34 -23.77 8.69
CA ALA A 383 4.73 -22.45 8.84
C ALA A 383 3.68 -22.21 7.75
N ILE A 384 3.98 -22.52 6.48
CA ILE A 384 3.03 -22.40 5.38
C ILE A 384 1.81 -23.31 5.60
N VAL A 385 2.04 -24.57 5.99
CA VAL A 385 0.95 -25.51 6.25
C VAL A 385 0.07 -25.03 7.39
N LYS A 386 0.68 -24.57 8.49
CA LYS A 386 -0.05 -24.03 9.66
C LYS A 386 -0.88 -22.81 9.27
N TYR A 387 -0.26 -21.85 8.55
CA TYR A 387 -0.95 -20.65 8.08
C TYR A 387 -2.11 -20.96 7.14
N ARG A 388 -1.92 -21.85 6.16
CA ARG A 388 -2.98 -22.28 5.23
C ARG A 388 -4.11 -23.00 5.93
N LYS A 389 -3.83 -23.87 6.91
CA LYS A 389 -4.85 -24.51 7.76
C LYS A 389 -5.63 -23.45 8.53
N MET A 390 -4.95 -22.57 9.27
CA MET A 390 -5.56 -21.49 10.04
C MET A 390 -6.47 -20.60 9.17
N LYS A 391 -6.01 -20.23 7.98
CA LYS A 391 -6.76 -19.37 7.06
C LYS A 391 -8.02 -20.01 6.49
N ASN A 392 -8.03 -21.35 6.37
CA ASN A 392 -9.18 -22.12 5.91
C ASN A 392 -10.13 -22.51 7.06
N GLN A 393 -9.75 -22.28 8.32
CA GLN A 393 -10.57 -22.61 9.47
C GLN A 393 -11.82 -21.72 9.55
N GLY A 394 -12.99 -22.33 9.71
CA GLY A 394 -14.27 -21.63 9.86
C GLY A 394 -14.73 -20.84 8.62
N VAL A 395 -14.07 -21.02 7.49
CA VAL A 395 -14.34 -20.26 6.27
C VAL A 395 -15.12 -21.09 5.28
N VAL A 396 -16.28 -20.57 4.83
CA VAL A 396 -16.99 -21.11 3.67
C VAL A 396 -16.32 -20.59 2.41
N ALA A 397 -15.49 -21.41 1.79
CA ALA A 397 -14.79 -21.06 0.58
C ALA A 397 -15.73 -21.14 -0.64
N VAL A 398 -15.57 -20.23 -1.60
CA VAL A 398 -16.18 -20.41 -2.92
C VAL A 398 -15.39 -21.47 -3.68
N PHE A 399 -16.04 -22.58 -4.05
CA PHE A 399 -15.39 -23.67 -4.77
C PHE A 399 -15.00 -23.21 -6.17
N LYS A 400 -13.70 -23.27 -6.45
CA LYS A 400 -13.12 -23.14 -7.78
C LYS A 400 -12.16 -24.28 -7.99
N ARG A 401 -12.34 -25.04 -9.07
CA ARG A 401 -11.58 -26.28 -9.34
C ARG A 401 -10.06 -26.05 -9.40
N ASP A 402 -9.65 -24.96 -10.01
CA ASP A 402 -8.25 -24.53 -10.16
C ASP A 402 -7.61 -24.04 -8.86
N ARG A 403 -8.43 -23.53 -7.92
CA ARG A 403 -7.99 -22.91 -6.66
C ARG A 403 -8.41 -23.68 -5.42
N PHE A 404 -8.92 -24.89 -5.57
CA PHE A 404 -9.33 -25.70 -4.42
C PHE A 404 -8.12 -26.01 -3.51
N ASP A 405 -8.23 -25.60 -2.25
CA ASP A 405 -7.23 -25.89 -1.24
C ASP A 405 -7.58 -27.17 -0.48
N ARG A 406 -6.62 -28.13 -0.43
CA ARG A 406 -6.80 -29.40 0.30
C ARG A 406 -7.08 -29.21 1.80
N TYR A 407 -6.75 -28.05 2.35
CA TYR A 407 -7.00 -27.70 3.75
C TYR A 407 -8.38 -27.07 3.98
N SER A 408 -9.14 -26.77 2.93
CA SER A 408 -10.52 -26.31 3.04
C SER A 408 -11.43 -27.47 3.45
N ASN A 409 -12.18 -27.28 4.52
CA ASN A 409 -13.14 -28.27 5.01
C ASN A 409 -14.56 -27.96 4.52
N PHE A 410 -14.85 -26.70 4.19
CA PHE A 410 -16.19 -26.29 3.81
C PHE A 410 -16.15 -25.39 2.56
N ALA A 411 -16.89 -25.78 1.53
CA ALA A 411 -16.98 -25.02 0.29
C ALA A 411 -18.42 -24.89 -0.20
N ARG A 412 -18.71 -23.82 -0.96
CA ARG A 412 -19.99 -23.65 -1.66
C ARG A 412 -19.78 -23.58 -3.17
N ILE A 413 -20.72 -24.10 -3.92
CA ILE A 413 -20.84 -23.95 -5.38
C ILE A 413 -22.12 -23.16 -5.65
N GLY A 414 -22.00 -22.08 -6.45
CA GLY A 414 -23.08 -21.15 -6.75
C GLY A 414 -23.13 -19.95 -5.80
N ASP A 415 -23.89 -18.93 -6.18
CA ASP A 415 -23.97 -17.64 -5.49
C ASP A 415 -25.23 -17.50 -4.61
N GLY A 416 -26.08 -18.51 -4.56
CA GLY A 416 -27.28 -18.55 -3.75
C GLY A 416 -27.06 -18.75 -2.25
N SER A 417 -28.13 -18.88 -1.51
CA SER A 417 -28.11 -19.14 -0.05
C SER A 417 -27.57 -20.53 0.27
N LEU A 418 -26.79 -20.63 1.34
CA LEU A 418 -26.30 -21.93 1.87
C LEU A 418 -27.42 -22.85 2.39
N GLY A 419 -28.63 -22.33 2.61
CA GLY A 419 -29.69 -23.06 3.29
C GLY A 419 -29.43 -23.28 4.79
N GLY A 420 -30.44 -23.74 5.53
CA GLY A 420 -30.35 -23.91 7.00
C GLY A 420 -29.33 -24.97 7.41
N LYS A 421 -29.28 -26.11 6.74
CA LYS A 421 -28.31 -27.20 7.04
C LYS A 421 -26.87 -26.76 6.76
N GLY A 422 -26.62 -26.10 5.62
CA GLY A 422 -25.29 -25.61 5.28
C GLY A 422 -24.77 -24.59 6.29
N ARG A 423 -25.62 -23.64 6.71
CA ARG A 423 -25.28 -22.65 7.75
C ARG A 423 -25.01 -23.31 9.10
N GLY A 424 -25.81 -24.29 9.52
CA GLY A 424 -25.62 -25.02 10.76
C GLY A 424 -24.31 -25.76 10.79
N LEU A 425 -23.95 -26.48 9.72
CA LEU A 425 -22.67 -27.18 9.62
C LEU A 425 -21.47 -26.22 9.60
N ALA A 426 -21.57 -25.10 8.90
CA ALA A 426 -20.52 -24.08 8.90
C ALA A 426 -20.33 -23.44 10.28
N PHE A 427 -21.42 -23.21 11.01
CA PHE A 427 -21.39 -22.72 12.39
C PHE A 427 -20.73 -23.73 13.33
N ILE A 428 -21.09 -25.02 13.26
CA ILE A 428 -20.48 -26.06 14.07
C ILE A 428 -18.98 -26.22 13.74
N ASP A 429 -18.58 -26.17 12.44
CA ASP A 429 -17.18 -26.18 12.04
C ASP A 429 -16.39 -25.04 12.67
N ASN A 430 -16.97 -23.85 12.70
CA ASN A 430 -16.38 -22.69 13.35
C ASN A 430 -16.28 -22.85 14.87
N MET A 431 -17.32 -23.38 15.52
CA MET A 431 -17.31 -23.65 16.97
C MET A 431 -16.23 -24.66 17.34
N VAL A 432 -16.20 -25.82 16.68
CA VAL A 432 -15.23 -26.89 16.96
C VAL A 432 -13.80 -26.38 16.84
N LYS A 433 -13.53 -25.46 15.92
CA LYS A 433 -12.19 -24.92 15.69
C LYS A 433 -11.75 -23.86 16.70
N HIS A 434 -12.69 -23.18 17.36
CA HIS A 434 -12.40 -22.17 18.38
C HIS A 434 -12.40 -22.72 19.81
N HIS A 435 -12.70 -24.01 19.97
CA HIS A 435 -12.76 -24.68 21.24
C HIS A 435 -11.72 -25.82 21.33
N PRO A 436 -10.47 -25.49 21.75
CA PRO A 436 -9.39 -26.48 21.82
C PRO A 436 -9.70 -27.69 22.74
N GLU A 437 -10.62 -27.55 23.66
CA GLU A 437 -11.12 -28.64 24.52
C GLU A 437 -11.70 -29.83 23.73
N PHE A 438 -12.11 -29.65 22.49
CA PHE A 438 -12.53 -30.73 21.62
C PHE A 438 -11.39 -31.60 21.06
N ASP A 439 -10.15 -31.12 21.16
CA ASP A 439 -8.95 -31.85 20.74
C ASP A 439 -8.19 -32.53 21.91
N GLU A 440 -8.70 -32.47 23.13
CA GLU A 440 -8.07 -33.04 24.33
C GLU A 440 -8.10 -34.58 24.40
N PHE A 441 -8.82 -35.25 23.55
CA PHE A 441 -8.95 -36.70 23.55
C PHE A 441 -7.86 -37.35 22.69
N GLU A 442 -6.94 -38.13 23.32
CA GLU A 442 -5.80 -38.74 22.62
C GLU A 442 -6.18 -39.62 21.42
N ASN A 443 -7.36 -40.24 21.42
CA ASN A 443 -7.79 -41.21 20.40
C ASN A 443 -9.06 -40.78 19.64
N ALA A 444 -9.55 -39.57 19.86
CA ALA A 444 -10.76 -39.09 19.19
C ALA A 444 -10.57 -37.65 18.71
N ARG A 445 -10.97 -37.38 17.49
CA ARG A 445 -10.99 -36.04 16.92
C ARG A 445 -12.40 -35.61 16.59
N VAL A 446 -12.85 -34.51 17.17
CA VAL A 446 -14.10 -33.88 16.78
C VAL A 446 -13.88 -33.04 15.54
N ALA A 447 -14.44 -33.43 14.40
CA ALA A 447 -14.30 -32.72 13.14
C ALA A 447 -15.57 -32.84 12.29
N ILE A 448 -15.83 -31.83 11.50
CA ILE A 448 -16.83 -31.92 10.43
C ILE A 448 -16.17 -32.52 9.20
N PRO A 449 -16.81 -33.50 8.52
CA PRO A 449 -16.31 -34.03 7.27
C PRO A 449 -16.22 -32.92 6.21
N LYS A 450 -15.33 -33.09 5.23
CA LYS A 450 -15.25 -32.16 4.11
C LYS A 450 -16.61 -32.03 3.43
N THR A 451 -17.14 -30.82 3.41
CA THR A 451 -18.50 -30.52 2.98
C THR A 451 -18.50 -29.57 1.79
N VAL A 452 -19.21 -29.92 0.75
CA VAL A 452 -19.50 -29.02 -0.37
C VAL A 452 -21.01 -28.79 -0.45
N VAL A 453 -21.42 -27.55 -0.37
CA VAL A 453 -22.83 -27.15 -0.45
C VAL A 453 -23.13 -26.62 -1.85
N LEU A 454 -24.13 -27.18 -2.50
CA LEU A 454 -24.69 -26.63 -3.72
C LEU A 454 -25.70 -25.54 -3.34
N CYS A 455 -25.40 -24.30 -3.69
CA CYS A 455 -26.32 -23.17 -3.47
C CYS A 455 -27.27 -23.09 -4.65
N LEU A 456 -28.57 -23.21 -4.38
CA LEU A 456 -29.58 -22.97 -5.40
C LEU A 456 -29.94 -21.48 -5.35
N SER A 457 -29.81 -20.81 -6.48
CA SER A 457 -30.46 -19.51 -6.70
C SER A 457 -31.95 -19.81 -6.91
N LEU A 458 -32.79 -19.31 -5.99
CA LEU A 458 -34.24 -19.23 -6.19
C LEU A 458 -34.56 -18.15 -7.22
#